data_8dfcb74e23c9beab2b48aa1dd8be2265
#
_entry.id   8dfcb74e23c9beab2b48aa1dd8be2265
#
_cell.length_a   1.000
_cell.length_b   1.000
_cell.length_c   1.000
_cell.angle_alpha   90.00
_cell.angle_beta   90.00
_cell.angle_gamma   90.00
#
_symmetry.space_group_name_H-M   'P 1'
#
loop_
_entity.id
_entity.type
_entity.pdbx_description
1 polymer ?
#
loop_
_entity_poly.entity_id
_entity_poly.type
_entity_poly.pdbx_seq_one_letter_code
_entity_poly.pdbx_strand_id
1 'polypeptide(L)'
;LVGSEMCIRDRLCNVRRLFPVAVAGVLIAVANWFRPLAIVFLFVILLLFIVQKRRWQSYAALALPLVLTVFLIGRSAKERTGHFVYQAVSGGYNLAMSSFDEANGLVNFNGFGDPDNYICLPPGDYTYMERDSLLKRASVRWISEHPFKYVSQLPFKLAALYCEDTWTERVKPDMGFRVVLSKAEGNNLKIMELIVSLALKSIVYYTVLLLFFYYVWTNRRDLLRERNIYLLIPVLGTAVTVLFVITSRYHYPYLFAITIYAAAGLDAFIQNKLRKNSRKC
;
A
#
# COMPACT_ATOMS: atom_id res chain seq x y z
N LEU A 1 -20.16 26.98 41.30
CA LEU A 1 -18.74 27.03 40.95
C LEU A 1 -18.18 25.65 40.54
N VAL A 2 -18.56 24.55 41.24
CA VAL A 2 -18.07 23.19 40.91
C VAL A 2 -18.48 22.69 39.50
N GLY A 3 -19.63 23.11 39.00
CA GLY A 3 -20.13 22.72 37.67
C GLY A 3 -19.37 23.38 36.51
N SER A 4 -18.84 24.58 36.69
CA SER A 4 -18.10 25.30 35.68
C SER A 4 -16.64 24.73 35.47
N GLU A 5 -15.99 24.35 36.55
CA GLU A 5 -14.66 23.73 36.50
C GLU A 5 -14.70 22.34 35.86
N MET A 6 -15.76 21.56 36.10
CA MET A 6 -15.96 20.26 35.49
C MET A 6 -16.18 20.39 33.98
N CYS A 7 -16.93 21.40 33.52
CA CYS A 7 -17.13 21.72 32.11
C CYS A 7 -15.84 22.16 31.40
N ILE A 8 -14.98 22.96 32.08
CA ILE A 8 -13.70 23.43 31.49
C ILE A 8 -12.74 22.26 31.40
N ARG A 9 -12.63 21.42 32.41
CA ARG A 9 -11.79 20.23 32.41
C ARG A 9 -12.20 19.22 31.34
N ASP A 10 -13.51 19.00 31.15
CA ASP A 10 -14.02 18.15 30.08
C ASP A 10 -13.76 18.73 28.69
N ARG A 11 -13.87 20.04 28.52
CA ARG A 11 -13.51 20.70 27.25
C ARG A 11 -12.02 20.59 26.96
N LEU A 12 -11.13 20.82 27.91
CA LEU A 12 -9.70 20.70 27.76
C LEU A 12 -9.27 19.26 27.46
N CYS A 13 -9.90 18.27 28.14
CA CYS A 13 -9.68 16.85 27.84
C CYS A 13 -10.15 16.49 26.43
N ASN A 14 -11.25 17.08 25.96
CA ASN A 14 -11.77 16.84 24.62
C ASN A 14 -10.89 17.45 23.54
N VAL A 15 -10.38 18.68 23.73
CA VAL A 15 -9.42 19.33 22.81
C VAL A 15 -8.13 18.54 22.73
N ARG A 16 -7.57 18.07 23.86
CA ARG A 16 -6.37 17.22 23.87
C ARG A 16 -6.57 15.90 23.12
N ARG A 17 -7.78 15.36 23.07
CA ARG A 17 -8.11 14.14 22.30
C ARG A 17 -8.31 14.41 20.81
N LEU A 18 -8.74 15.61 20.42
CA LEU A 18 -9.00 15.98 19.03
C LEU A 18 -7.72 16.40 18.30
N PHE A 19 -6.72 16.94 19.00
CA PHE A 19 -5.47 17.38 18.40
C PHE A 19 -4.72 16.26 17.63
N PRO A 20 -4.50 15.05 18.18
CA PRO A 20 -3.87 13.97 17.44
C PRO A 20 -4.67 13.56 16.20
N VAL A 21 -6.00 13.65 16.26
CA VAL A 21 -6.88 13.35 15.12
C VAL A 21 -6.69 14.39 14.01
N ALA A 22 -6.60 15.68 14.37
CA ALA A 22 -6.34 16.74 13.41
C ALA A 22 -4.95 16.59 12.76
N VAL A 23 -3.93 16.26 13.55
CA VAL A 23 -2.58 15.94 13.03
C VAL A 23 -2.63 14.75 12.08
N ALA A 24 -3.36 13.70 12.42
CA ALA A 24 -3.54 12.54 11.54
C ALA A 24 -4.18 12.95 10.19
N GLY A 25 -5.15 13.88 10.19
CA GLY A 25 -5.73 14.43 8.96
C GLY A 25 -4.70 15.10 8.05
N VAL A 26 -3.82 15.93 8.62
CA VAL A 26 -2.72 16.56 7.87
C VAL A 26 -1.75 15.50 7.33
N LEU A 27 -1.32 14.58 8.19
CA LEU A 27 -0.35 13.54 7.81
C LEU A 27 -0.88 12.64 6.70
N ILE A 28 -2.16 12.26 6.76
CA ILE A 28 -2.80 11.47 5.71
C ILE A 28 -2.84 12.26 4.40
N ALA A 29 -3.19 13.55 4.44
CA ALA A 29 -3.21 14.38 3.23
C ALA A 29 -1.81 14.49 2.60
N VAL A 30 -0.78 14.77 3.41
CA VAL A 30 0.61 14.85 2.95
C VAL A 30 1.09 13.48 2.42
N ALA A 31 0.84 12.41 3.15
CA ALA A 31 1.22 11.06 2.72
C ALA A 31 0.53 10.66 1.40
N ASN A 32 -0.75 11.02 1.25
CA ASN A 32 -1.51 10.75 0.03
C ASN A 32 -1.08 11.62 -1.15
N TRP A 33 -0.53 12.79 -0.91
CA TRP A 33 0.12 13.60 -1.94
C TRP A 33 1.33 12.87 -2.55
N PHE A 34 2.17 12.28 -1.71
CA PHE A 34 3.31 11.48 -2.17
C PHE A 34 2.89 10.13 -2.78
N ARG A 35 1.89 9.48 -2.17
CA ARG A 35 1.42 8.13 -2.55
C ARG A 35 -0.08 8.01 -2.38
N PRO A 36 -0.85 7.81 -3.46
CA PRO A 36 -2.32 7.67 -3.42
C PRO A 36 -2.84 6.57 -2.49
N LEU A 37 -1.97 5.65 -2.06
CA LEU A 37 -2.30 4.55 -1.15
C LEU A 37 -2.64 5.00 0.28
N ALA A 38 -2.27 6.21 0.69
CA ALA A 38 -2.58 6.71 2.02
C ALA A 38 -4.09 6.91 2.27
N ILE A 39 -4.90 6.94 1.21
CA ILE A 39 -6.37 6.95 1.32
C ILE A 39 -6.90 5.72 2.08
N VAL A 40 -6.20 4.60 2.04
CA VAL A 40 -6.55 3.38 2.79
C VAL A 40 -6.54 3.65 4.31
N PHE A 41 -5.57 4.41 4.81
CA PHE A 41 -5.51 4.79 6.23
C PHE A 41 -6.70 5.64 6.64
N LEU A 42 -7.08 6.60 5.79
CA LEU A 42 -8.29 7.42 6.03
C LEU A 42 -9.52 6.52 6.19
N PHE A 43 -9.70 5.58 5.26
CA PHE A 43 -10.85 4.67 5.28
C PHE A 43 -10.87 3.83 6.56
N VAL A 44 -9.73 3.26 6.97
CA VAL A 44 -9.63 2.45 8.21
C VAL A 44 -9.90 3.28 9.47
N ILE A 45 -9.40 4.53 9.53
CA ILE A 45 -9.66 5.44 10.65
C ILE A 45 -11.15 5.83 10.72
N LEU A 46 -11.77 6.11 9.58
CA LEU A 46 -13.21 6.41 9.53
C LEU A 46 -14.04 5.20 10.01
N LEU A 47 -13.68 3.99 9.58
CA LEU A 47 -14.33 2.77 10.03
C LEU A 47 -14.14 2.56 11.54
N LEU A 48 -12.94 2.83 12.07
CA LEU A 48 -12.67 2.79 13.50
C LEU A 48 -13.56 3.77 14.26
N PHE A 49 -13.74 5.00 13.75
CA PHE A 49 -14.62 5.99 14.37
C PHE A 49 -16.08 5.54 14.41
N ILE A 50 -16.54 4.86 13.34
CA ILE A 50 -17.90 4.29 13.28
C ILE A 50 -18.05 3.18 14.33
N VAL A 51 -17.11 2.24 14.40
CA VAL A 51 -17.12 1.13 15.37
C VAL A 51 -17.07 1.65 16.81
N GLN A 52 -16.23 2.66 17.08
CA GLN A 52 -16.11 3.31 18.39
C GLN A 52 -17.25 4.29 18.70
N LYS A 53 -18.20 4.48 17.80
CA LYS A 53 -19.30 5.45 17.94
C LYS A 53 -18.78 6.85 18.34
N ARG A 54 -17.70 7.29 17.68
CA ARG A 54 -17.07 8.60 17.96
C ARG A 54 -18.04 9.74 17.66
N ARG A 55 -17.91 10.83 18.42
CA ARG A 55 -18.70 12.05 18.21
C ARG A 55 -18.30 12.71 16.88
N TRP A 56 -19.24 13.42 16.24
CA TRP A 56 -19.05 14.14 14.99
C TRP A 56 -17.81 15.06 14.99
N GLN A 57 -17.44 15.59 16.17
CA GLN A 57 -16.25 16.41 16.36
C GLN A 57 -14.95 15.70 15.96
N SER A 58 -14.85 14.39 16.13
CA SER A 58 -13.68 13.60 15.69
C SER A 58 -13.62 13.53 14.17
N TYR A 59 -14.75 13.39 13.50
CA TYR A 59 -14.81 13.40 12.02
C TYR A 59 -14.44 14.79 11.49
N ALA A 60 -14.95 15.85 12.08
CA ALA A 60 -14.61 17.22 11.71
C ALA A 60 -13.11 17.52 11.95
N ALA A 61 -12.56 17.09 13.10
CA ALA A 61 -11.14 17.25 13.42
C ALA A 61 -10.23 16.51 12.43
N LEU A 62 -10.66 15.39 11.86
CA LEU A 62 -9.94 14.66 10.82
C LEU A 62 -10.10 15.34 9.44
N ALA A 63 -11.34 15.67 9.08
CA ALA A 63 -11.69 16.12 7.74
C ALA A 63 -11.23 17.55 7.44
N LEU A 64 -11.39 18.49 8.38
CA LEU A 64 -11.05 19.90 8.13
C LEU A 64 -9.58 20.11 7.77
N PRO A 65 -8.59 19.64 8.55
CA PRO A 65 -7.19 19.81 8.20
C PRO A 65 -6.80 19.00 6.96
N LEU A 66 -7.41 17.83 6.75
CA LEU A 66 -7.21 17.05 5.54
C LEU A 66 -7.65 17.82 4.29
N VAL A 67 -8.88 18.32 4.27
CA VAL A 67 -9.43 19.08 3.13
C VAL A 67 -8.64 20.36 2.91
N LEU A 68 -8.28 21.07 3.99
CA LEU A 68 -7.48 22.30 3.88
C LEU A 68 -6.11 21.99 3.26
N THR A 69 -5.43 20.93 3.69
CA THR A 69 -4.12 20.53 3.15
C THR A 69 -4.23 20.17 1.66
N VAL A 70 -5.24 19.39 1.29
CA VAL A 70 -5.52 19.01 -0.11
C VAL A 70 -5.76 20.29 -0.96
N PHE A 71 -6.57 21.22 -0.44
CA PHE A 71 -6.88 22.46 -1.14
C PHE A 71 -5.63 23.33 -1.34
N LEU A 72 -4.81 23.50 -0.30
CA LEU A 72 -3.58 24.31 -0.38
C LEU A 72 -2.58 23.71 -1.37
N ILE A 73 -2.38 22.40 -1.35
CA ILE A 73 -1.49 21.70 -2.29
C ILE A 73 -2.04 21.84 -3.72
N GLY A 74 -3.33 21.56 -3.94
CA GLY A 74 -3.97 21.63 -5.25
C GLY A 74 -3.98 23.04 -5.83
N ARG A 75 -4.19 24.07 -4.99
CA ARG A 75 -4.11 25.48 -5.39
C ARG A 75 -2.69 25.85 -5.81
N SER A 76 -1.68 25.51 -5.01
CA SER A 76 -0.28 25.73 -5.36
C SER A 76 0.13 25.03 -6.66
N ALA A 77 -0.40 23.83 -6.91
CA ALA A 77 -0.20 23.15 -8.19
C ALA A 77 -0.86 23.90 -9.35
N LYS A 78 -2.11 24.37 -9.15
CA LYS A 78 -2.84 25.13 -10.16
C LYS A 78 -2.11 26.43 -10.56
N GLU A 79 -1.54 27.14 -9.60
CA GLU A 79 -0.77 28.37 -9.87
C GLU A 79 0.48 28.10 -10.72
N ARG A 80 1.09 26.91 -10.62
CA ARG A 80 2.30 26.53 -11.37
C ARG A 80 2.02 25.83 -12.70
N THR A 81 0.96 25.01 -12.76
CA THR A 81 0.70 24.13 -13.92
C THR A 81 -0.58 24.47 -14.69
N GLY A 82 -1.37 25.45 -14.21
CA GLY A 82 -2.69 25.76 -14.75
C GLY A 82 -3.80 24.78 -14.34
N HIS A 83 -3.46 23.65 -13.73
CA HIS A 83 -4.40 22.59 -13.37
C HIS A 83 -4.41 22.32 -11.86
N PHE A 84 -5.61 22.13 -11.29
CA PHE A 84 -5.73 21.71 -9.90
C PHE A 84 -5.34 20.22 -9.78
N VAL A 85 -4.14 19.96 -9.31
CA VAL A 85 -3.60 18.61 -9.14
C VAL A 85 -3.14 18.43 -7.71
N TYR A 86 -3.75 17.45 -7.04
CA TYR A 86 -3.40 17.12 -5.66
C TYR A 86 -2.46 15.92 -5.55
N GLN A 87 -2.49 15.00 -6.53
CA GLN A 87 -1.68 13.78 -6.53
C GLN A 87 -0.82 13.69 -7.78
N ALA A 88 0.19 12.82 -7.76
CA ALA A 88 0.95 12.50 -8.96
C ALA A 88 0.03 11.95 -10.05
N VAL A 89 0.12 12.55 -11.24
CA VAL A 89 -0.66 12.17 -12.42
C VAL A 89 0.09 11.02 -13.11
N SER A 90 -0.06 9.81 -12.62
CA SER A 90 0.59 8.61 -13.20
C SER A 90 -0.31 7.36 -13.13
N GLY A 91 -1.58 7.55 -12.78
CA GLY A 91 -2.52 6.43 -12.61
C GLY A 91 -2.82 5.73 -13.92
N GLY A 92 -3.03 6.48 -15.01
CA GLY A 92 -3.24 5.96 -16.35
C GLY A 92 -2.01 5.22 -16.87
N TYR A 93 -0.84 5.79 -16.69
CA TYR A 93 0.42 5.17 -17.07
C TYR A 93 0.69 3.84 -16.33
N ASN A 94 0.47 3.83 -15.01
CA ASN A 94 0.62 2.61 -14.21
C ASN A 94 -0.41 1.55 -14.56
N LEU A 95 -1.63 1.94 -14.91
CA LEU A 95 -2.65 1.00 -15.35
C LEU A 95 -2.30 0.42 -16.74
N ALA A 96 -1.82 1.26 -17.65
CA ALA A 96 -1.43 0.86 -19.00
C ALA A 96 -0.35 -0.22 -19.01
N MET A 97 0.66 -0.14 -18.14
CA MET A 97 1.71 -1.15 -18.05
C MET A 97 1.21 -2.57 -17.70
N SER A 98 -0.03 -2.72 -17.26
CA SER A 98 -0.65 -4.01 -16.95
C SER A 98 -1.91 -4.31 -17.77
N SER A 99 -2.22 -3.50 -18.79
CA SER A 99 -3.48 -3.55 -19.53
C SER A 99 -3.26 -3.66 -21.04
N PHE A 100 -2.52 -4.69 -21.45
CA PHE A 100 -2.31 -5.07 -22.85
C PHE A 100 -2.06 -6.58 -22.96
N ASP A 101 -2.03 -7.10 -24.18
CA ASP A 101 -2.10 -8.53 -24.41
C ASP A 101 -0.94 -9.36 -23.86
N GLU A 102 0.24 -8.82 -23.84
CA GLU A 102 1.44 -9.47 -23.31
C GLU A 102 1.75 -9.09 -21.86
N ALA A 103 0.87 -8.32 -21.23
CA ALA A 103 1.07 -7.90 -19.85
C ALA A 103 0.90 -9.07 -18.89
N ASN A 104 1.83 -9.19 -17.96
CA ASN A 104 1.80 -10.14 -16.86
C ASN A 104 1.54 -9.50 -15.48
N GLY A 105 1.19 -8.22 -15.48
CA GLY A 105 0.93 -7.45 -14.24
C GLY A 105 2.16 -6.82 -13.60
N LEU A 106 3.36 -7.12 -14.06
CA LEU A 106 4.60 -6.41 -13.68
C LEU A 106 4.86 -5.23 -14.62
N VAL A 107 5.84 -4.39 -14.23
CA VAL A 107 6.30 -3.29 -15.07
C VAL A 107 6.75 -3.83 -16.43
N ASN A 108 6.01 -3.48 -17.46
CA ASN A 108 6.29 -3.88 -18.84
C ASN A 108 5.99 -2.69 -19.77
N PHE A 109 6.98 -2.35 -20.61
CA PHE A 109 6.91 -1.22 -21.53
C PHE A 109 6.67 -1.63 -22.98
N ASN A 110 6.66 -2.93 -23.28
CA ASN A 110 6.58 -3.43 -24.66
C ASN A 110 5.33 -2.95 -25.39
N GLY A 111 4.18 -2.92 -24.71
CA GLY A 111 2.93 -2.50 -25.32
C GLY A 111 2.88 -1.03 -25.76
N PHE A 112 3.79 -0.16 -25.27
CA PHE A 112 3.83 1.25 -25.70
C PHE A 112 4.44 1.45 -27.09
N GLY A 113 5.22 0.49 -27.56
CA GLY A 113 5.86 0.54 -28.87
C GLY A 113 5.16 -0.29 -29.96
N ASP A 114 4.13 -1.01 -29.61
CA ASP A 114 3.39 -1.88 -30.52
C ASP A 114 2.11 -1.18 -31.02
N PRO A 115 2.03 -0.83 -32.33
CA PRO A 115 0.88 -0.13 -32.90
C PRO A 115 -0.45 -0.87 -32.74
N ASP A 116 -0.44 -2.20 -32.61
CA ASP A 116 -1.63 -3.02 -32.46
C ASP A 116 -2.19 -3.00 -31.02
N ASN A 117 -1.44 -2.44 -30.07
CA ASN A 117 -1.85 -2.34 -28.67
C ASN A 117 -2.66 -1.07 -28.40
N TYR A 118 -3.71 -1.20 -27.59
CA TYR A 118 -4.57 -0.08 -27.14
C TYR A 118 -3.82 1.05 -26.45
N ILE A 119 -2.70 0.73 -25.80
CA ILE A 119 -1.89 1.68 -25.05
C ILE A 119 -0.81 2.39 -25.88
N CYS A 120 -0.64 2.00 -27.14
CA CYS A 120 0.20 2.70 -28.09
C CYS A 120 -0.55 3.96 -28.57
N LEU A 121 -0.16 5.12 -28.03
CA LEU A 121 -0.76 6.38 -28.43
C LEU A 121 -0.21 6.82 -29.78
N PRO A 122 -1.07 7.42 -30.65
CA PRO A 122 -0.61 8.01 -31.91
C PRO A 122 0.50 9.04 -31.65
N PRO A 123 1.40 9.26 -32.61
CA PRO A 123 2.38 10.33 -32.54
C PRO A 123 1.72 11.71 -32.32
N GLY A 124 2.18 12.48 -31.34
CA GLY A 124 1.64 13.80 -31.07
C GLY A 124 2.31 14.43 -29.84
N ASP A 125 2.23 15.75 -29.74
CA ASP A 125 2.71 16.52 -28.59
C ASP A 125 1.65 16.51 -27.50
N TYR A 126 1.66 15.50 -26.66
CA TYR A 126 0.77 15.40 -25.50
C TYR A 126 1.42 16.00 -24.27
N THR A 127 0.67 16.82 -23.54
CA THR A 127 1.03 17.16 -22.17
C THR A 127 1.02 15.88 -21.31
N TYR A 128 1.76 15.87 -20.21
CA TYR A 128 1.81 14.73 -19.31
C TYR A 128 0.41 14.29 -18.82
N MET A 129 -0.48 15.26 -18.56
CA MET A 129 -1.85 15.00 -18.11
C MET A 129 -2.74 14.40 -19.21
N GLU A 130 -2.64 14.90 -20.42
CA GLU A 130 -3.35 14.37 -21.58
C GLU A 130 -2.93 12.93 -21.84
N ARG A 131 -1.63 12.68 -21.85
CA ARG A 131 -1.06 11.35 -22.04
C ARG A 131 -1.57 10.36 -20.98
N ASP A 132 -1.54 10.73 -19.69
CA ASP A 132 -2.07 9.86 -18.61
C ASP A 132 -3.57 9.60 -18.78
N SER A 133 -4.34 10.62 -19.15
CA SER A 133 -5.79 10.49 -19.40
C SER A 133 -6.10 9.57 -20.57
N LEU A 134 -5.36 9.68 -21.67
CA LEU A 134 -5.52 8.81 -22.85
C LEU A 134 -5.15 7.35 -22.51
N LEU A 135 -4.02 7.15 -21.84
CA LEU A 135 -3.59 5.82 -21.39
C LEU A 135 -4.60 5.20 -20.42
N LYS A 136 -5.18 5.99 -19.52
CA LYS A 136 -6.25 5.50 -18.63
C LYS A 136 -7.48 5.02 -19.41
N ARG A 137 -7.92 5.79 -20.40
CA ARG A 137 -9.08 5.41 -21.24
C ARG A 137 -8.78 4.13 -22.03
N ALA A 138 -7.61 4.06 -22.66
CA ALA A 138 -7.17 2.88 -23.41
C ALA A 138 -7.13 1.63 -22.52
N SER A 139 -6.54 1.75 -21.32
CA SER A 139 -6.46 0.65 -20.36
C SER A 139 -7.83 0.19 -19.88
N VAL A 140 -8.73 1.12 -19.54
CA VAL A 140 -10.10 0.77 -19.12
C VAL A 140 -10.84 0.07 -20.24
N ARG A 141 -10.69 0.52 -21.49
CA ARG A 141 -11.26 -0.12 -22.65
C ARG A 141 -10.74 -1.55 -22.79
N TRP A 142 -9.42 -1.75 -22.78
CA TRP A 142 -8.83 -3.09 -22.88
C TRP A 142 -9.32 -4.02 -21.76
N ILE A 143 -9.37 -3.53 -20.48
CA ILE A 143 -9.87 -4.30 -19.34
C ILE A 143 -11.34 -4.70 -19.55
N SER A 144 -12.18 -3.80 -20.08
CA SER A 144 -13.59 -4.10 -20.33
C SER A 144 -13.79 -5.15 -21.43
N GLU A 145 -12.91 -5.20 -22.40
CA GLU A 145 -12.93 -6.18 -23.48
C GLU A 145 -12.26 -7.51 -23.09
N HIS A 146 -11.30 -7.48 -22.14
CA HIS A 146 -10.51 -8.65 -21.70
C HIS A 146 -10.56 -8.87 -20.17
N PRO A 147 -11.72 -8.89 -19.51
CA PRO A 147 -11.81 -8.93 -18.04
C PRO A 147 -11.19 -10.19 -17.44
N PHE A 148 -11.36 -11.34 -18.07
CA PHE A 148 -10.77 -12.61 -17.58
C PHE A 148 -9.24 -12.61 -17.66
N LYS A 149 -8.67 -12.02 -18.72
CA LYS A 149 -7.22 -11.92 -18.90
C LYS A 149 -6.62 -10.99 -17.85
N TYR A 150 -7.30 -9.88 -17.54
CA TYR A 150 -6.87 -8.98 -16.48
C TYR A 150 -6.96 -9.63 -15.09
N VAL A 151 -8.05 -10.33 -14.78
CA VAL A 151 -8.23 -11.04 -13.51
C VAL A 151 -7.23 -12.19 -13.35
N SER A 152 -6.87 -12.90 -14.41
CA SER A 152 -5.90 -13.98 -14.36
C SER A 152 -4.49 -13.53 -13.97
N GLN A 153 -4.18 -12.24 -14.06
CA GLN A 153 -2.92 -11.66 -13.57
C GLN A 153 -2.88 -11.51 -12.04
N LEU A 154 -4.05 -11.47 -11.35
CA LEU A 154 -4.11 -11.15 -9.92
C LEU A 154 -3.33 -12.10 -9.02
N PRO A 155 -3.36 -13.44 -9.20
CA PRO A 155 -2.54 -14.35 -8.38
C PRO A 155 -1.05 -14.08 -8.53
N PHE A 156 -0.60 -13.80 -9.76
CA PHE A 156 0.79 -13.46 -10.02
C PHE A 156 1.18 -12.10 -9.44
N LYS A 157 0.30 -11.10 -9.55
CA LYS A 157 0.47 -9.79 -8.92
C LYS A 157 0.60 -9.90 -7.40
N LEU A 158 -0.25 -10.72 -6.76
CA LEU A 158 -0.17 -10.97 -5.31
C LEU A 158 1.15 -11.62 -4.91
N ALA A 159 1.57 -12.66 -5.65
CA ALA A 159 2.85 -13.30 -5.42
C ALA A 159 4.00 -12.29 -5.57
N ALA A 160 4.04 -11.55 -6.66
CA ALA A 160 5.09 -10.56 -6.92
C ALA A 160 5.14 -9.42 -5.89
N LEU A 161 3.99 -9.07 -5.28
CA LEU A 161 3.92 -8.04 -4.26
C LEU A 161 4.61 -8.47 -2.95
N TYR A 162 4.52 -9.73 -2.57
CA TYR A 162 4.97 -10.25 -1.28
C TYR A 162 6.12 -11.25 -1.32
N CYS A 163 6.43 -11.84 -2.49
CA CYS A 163 7.49 -12.84 -2.58
C CYS A 163 8.91 -12.27 -2.56
N GLU A 164 9.07 -10.95 -2.72
CA GLU A 164 10.40 -10.37 -2.84
C GLU A 164 10.49 -9.04 -2.08
N ASP A 165 11.47 -8.93 -1.17
CA ASP A 165 11.80 -7.71 -0.43
C ASP A 165 13.19 -7.15 -0.82
N THR A 166 13.59 -7.33 -2.07
CA THR A 166 14.92 -6.93 -2.55
C THR A 166 14.93 -5.67 -3.41
N TRP A 167 13.85 -4.86 -3.36
CA TRP A 167 13.77 -3.64 -4.17
C TRP A 167 14.91 -2.65 -3.93
N THR A 168 15.38 -2.53 -2.70
CA THR A 168 16.48 -1.63 -2.34
C THR A 168 17.79 -1.99 -3.02
N GLU A 169 17.98 -3.24 -3.41
CA GLU A 169 19.16 -3.71 -4.13
C GLU A 169 19.06 -3.47 -5.64
N ARG A 170 17.84 -3.39 -6.17
CA ARG A 170 17.58 -3.11 -7.60
C ARG A 170 17.80 -1.66 -7.99
N VAL A 171 17.96 -0.76 -7.03
CA VAL A 171 18.29 0.65 -7.27
C VAL A 171 19.69 0.81 -7.85
N LYS A 172 20.57 -0.20 -7.68
CA LYS A 172 21.82 -0.29 -8.41
C LYS A 172 21.55 -1.06 -9.72
N PRO A 173 21.69 -0.43 -10.92
CA PRO A 173 21.38 -1.05 -12.21
C PRO A 173 22.09 -2.38 -12.44
N ASP A 174 23.22 -2.59 -11.78
CA ASP A 174 24.09 -3.77 -11.91
C ASP A 174 23.76 -4.94 -10.97
N MET A 175 22.74 -4.80 -10.10
CA MET A 175 22.47 -5.73 -9.00
C MET A 175 21.08 -6.38 -9.00
N GLY A 176 20.28 -6.23 -10.05
CA GLY A 176 19.02 -6.97 -10.18
C GLY A 176 19.27 -8.48 -10.26
N PHE A 177 18.43 -9.29 -9.61
CA PHE A 177 18.50 -10.76 -9.62
C PHE A 177 18.74 -11.34 -11.04
N ARG A 178 18.04 -10.83 -12.06
CA ARG A 178 18.23 -11.22 -13.45
C ARG A 178 19.60 -10.85 -14.01
N VAL A 179 20.12 -9.68 -13.66
CA VAL A 179 21.43 -9.20 -14.10
C VAL A 179 22.55 -10.00 -13.44
N VAL A 180 22.38 -10.34 -12.16
CA VAL A 180 23.36 -11.17 -11.44
C VAL A 180 23.32 -12.61 -11.96
N LEU A 181 22.13 -13.15 -12.26
CA LEU A 181 22.01 -14.47 -12.91
C LEU A 181 22.66 -14.48 -14.30
N SER A 182 22.44 -13.45 -15.12
CA SER A 182 23.06 -13.36 -16.45
C SER A 182 24.59 -13.16 -16.36
N LYS A 183 25.08 -12.41 -15.38
CA LYS A 183 26.53 -12.24 -15.13
C LYS A 183 27.20 -13.46 -14.48
N ALA A 184 26.41 -14.35 -13.88
CA ALA A 184 26.94 -15.59 -13.28
C ALA A 184 27.30 -16.65 -14.33
N GLU A 185 26.86 -16.50 -15.59
CA GLU A 185 27.27 -17.30 -16.81
C GLU A 185 27.55 -18.78 -16.52
N GLY A 186 26.58 -19.49 -15.91
CA GLY A 186 26.71 -20.91 -15.62
C GLY A 186 27.63 -21.27 -14.44
N ASN A 187 28.16 -20.30 -13.69
CA ASN A 187 28.93 -20.57 -12.47
C ASN A 187 27.98 -20.85 -11.28
N ASN A 188 27.75 -22.14 -11.04
CA ASN A 188 26.86 -22.65 -10.00
C ASN A 188 27.21 -22.12 -8.60
N LEU A 189 28.48 -21.89 -8.28
CA LEU A 189 28.92 -21.35 -6.99
C LEU A 189 28.44 -19.91 -6.78
N LYS A 190 28.57 -19.04 -7.80
CA LYS A 190 28.05 -17.66 -7.73
C LYS A 190 26.54 -17.60 -7.65
N ILE A 191 25.85 -18.49 -8.34
CA ILE A 191 24.38 -18.61 -8.25
C ILE A 191 23.97 -19.02 -6.83
N MET A 192 24.66 -19.99 -6.23
CA MET A 192 24.38 -20.46 -4.88
C MET A 192 24.67 -19.38 -3.83
N GLU A 193 25.78 -18.65 -3.94
CA GLU A 193 26.12 -17.51 -3.07
C GLU A 193 25.02 -16.42 -3.13
N LEU A 194 24.52 -16.12 -4.33
CA LEU A 194 23.43 -15.18 -4.52
C LEU A 194 22.14 -15.66 -3.86
N ILE A 195 21.75 -16.92 -4.05
CA ILE A 195 20.55 -17.50 -3.44
C ILE A 195 20.65 -17.45 -1.92
N VAL A 196 21.80 -17.84 -1.34
CA VAL A 196 22.03 -17.79 0.10
C VAL A 196 21.96 -16.35 0.62
N SER A 197 22.59 -15.39 -0.05
CA SER A 197 22.55 -13.98 0.32
C SER A 197 21.12 -13.44 0.31
N LEU A 198 20.33 -13.74 -0.71
CA LEU A 198 18.93 -13.34 -0.81
C LEU A 198 18.09 -14.00 0.29
N ALA A 199 18.30 -15.28 0.55
CA ALA A 199 17.60 -16.00 1.61
C ALA A 199 17.90 -15.41 2.99
N LEU A 200 19.17 -15.12 3.30
CA LEU A 200 19.57 -14.51 4.56
C LEU A 200 18.98 -13.10 4.75
N LYS A 201 18.97 -12.29 3.71
CA LYS A 201 18.37 -10.96 3.75
C LYS A 201 16.86 -10.99 3.93
N SER A 202 16.21 -11.97 3.32
CA SER A 202 14.75 -12.13 3.37
C SER A 202 14.24 -12.89 4.60
N ILE A 203 15.13 -13.51 5.39
CA ILE A 203 14.71 -14.34 6.54
C ILE A 203 13.92 -13.55 7.57
N VAL A 204 14.31 -12.30 7.86
CA VAL A 204 13.59 -11.44 8.79
C VAL A 204 12.20 -11.11 8.23
N TYR A 205 12.13 -10.75 6.97
CA TYR A 205 10.88 -10.43 6.29
C TYR A 205 9.91 -11.61 6.30
N TYR A 206 10.35 -12.78 5.88
CA TYR A 206 9.49 -13.98 5.88
C TYR A 206 9.12 -14.43 7.30
N THR A 207 10.01 -14.26 8.27
CA THR A 207 9.68 -14.52 9.68
C THR A 207 8.55 -13.60 10.15
N VAL A 208 8.60 -12.31 9.81
CA VAL A 208 7.53 -11.36 10.12
C VAL A 208 6.22 -11.78 9.45
N LEU A 209 6.25 -12.15 8.18
CA LEU A 209 5.05 -12.64 7.48
C LEU A 209 4.48 -13.91 8.10
N LEU A 210 5.32 -14.90 8.46
CA LEU A 210 4.88 -16.13 9.12
C LEU A 210 4.22 -15.86 10.47
N LEU A 211 4.80 -14.98 11.29
CA LEU A 211 4.24 -14.57 12.57
C LEU A 211 2.93 -13.80 12.40
N PHE A 212 2.83 -12.95 11.39
CA PHE A 212 1.60 -12.27 11.03
C PHE A 212 0.50 -13.26 10.66
N PHE A 213 0.77 -14.21 9.77
CA PHE A 213 -0.20 -15.25 9.40
C PHE A 213 -0.56 -16.16 10.59
N TYR A 214 0.40 -16.45 11.46
CA TYR A 214 0.12 -17.17 12.71
C TYR A 214 -0.84 -16.39 13.60
N TYR A 215 -0.65 -15.08 13.75
CA TYR A 215 -1.61 -14.22 14.47
C TYR A 215 -3.01 -14.27 13.87
N VAL A 216 -3.11 -14.06 12.56
CA VAL A 216 -4.40 -14.09 11.83
C VAL A 216 -5.09 -15.44 12.02
N TRP A 217 -4.34 -16.53 11.89
CA TRP A 217 -4.87 -17.90 12.07
C TRP A 217 -5.40 -18.15 13.49
N THR A 218 -4.62 -17.78 14.50
CA THR A 218 -5.00 -18.00 15.90
C THR A 218 -6.17 -17.12 16.33
N ASN A 219 -6.32 -15.93 15.74
CA ASN A 219 -7.38 -14.98 16.05
C ASN A 219 -8.50 -14.95 14.98
N ARG A 220 -8.60 -15.93 14.10
CA ARG A 220 -9.54 -15.93 12.96
C ARG A 220 -11.00 -15.71 13.31
N ARG A 221 -11.43 -16.08 14.54
CA ARG A 221 -12.80 -15.87 15.04
C ARG A 221 -13.06 -14.43 15.52
N ASP A 222 -12.00 -13.70 15.79
CA ASP A 222 -12.01 -12.37 16.39
C ASP A 222 -11.50 -11.27 15.45
N LEU A 223 -11.31 -11.58 14.15
CA LEU A 223 -10.71 -10.63 13.19
C LEU A 223 -11.50 -9.31 13.05
N LEU A 224 -12.82 -9.38 13.24
CA LEU A 224 -13.70 -8.21 13.14
C LEU A 224 -13.81 -7.42 14.46
N ARG A 225 -13.11 -7.81 15.52
CA ARG A 225 -13.08 -7.02 16.75
C ARG A 225 -12.29 -5.73 16.55
N GLU A 226 -12.64 -4.70 17.29
CA GLU A 226 -12.04 -3.36 17.24
C GLU A 226 -10.49 -3.40 17.26
N ARG A 227 -9.90 -4.21 18.13
CA ARG A 227 -8.44 -4.37 18.24
C ARG A 227 -7.74 -4.84 16.96
N ASN A 228 -8.48 -5.48 16.06
CA ASN A 228 -7.97 -6.07 14.83
C ASN A 228 -8.30 -5.23 13.58
N ILE A 229 -8.93 -4.08 13.75
CA ILE A 229 -9.40 -3.24 12.62
C ILE A 229 -8.24 -2.79 11.71
N TYR A 230 -7.04 -2.63 12.27
CA TYR A 230 -5.85 -2.26 11.50
C TYR A 230 -5.35 -3.37 10.57
N LEU A 231 -5.83 -4.63 10.72
CA LEU A 231 -5.60 -5.69 9.72
C LEU A 231 -6.21 -5.34 8.35
N LEU A 232 -7.19 -4.44 8.33
CA LEU A 232 -7.75 -3.94 7.08
C LEU A 232 -6.73 -3.12 6.26
N ILE A 233 -5.69 -2.55 6.89
CA ILE A 233 -4.67 -1.77 6.17
C ILE A 233 -3.95 -2.62 5.12
N PRO A 234 -3.28 -3.74 5.47
CA PRO A 234 -2.64 -4.58 4.46
C PRO A 234 -3.64 -5.22 3.50
N VAL A 235 -4.86 -5.57 3.94
CA VAL A 235 -5.88 -6.18 3.08
C VAL A 235 -6.36 -5.18 2.02
N LEU A 236 -6.83 -4.01 2.44
CA LEU A 236 -7.34 -2.97 1.53
C LEU A 236 -6.22 -2.37 0.67
N GLY A 237 -5.04 -2.16 1.28
CA GLY A 237 -3.89 -1.68 0.56
C GLY A 237 -3.47 -2.63 -0.55
N THR A 238 -3.41 -3.92 -0.27
CA THR A 238 -3.17 -4.96 -1.28
C THR A 238 -4.24 -4.94 -2.37
N ALA A 239 -5.53 -4.92 -1.97
CA ALA A 239 -6.64 -4.90 -2.92
C ALA A 239 -6.57 -3.71 -3.89
N VAL A 240 -6.24 -2.51 -3.38
CA VAL A 240 -6.05 -1.33 -4.23
C VAL A 240 -4.81 -1.46 -5.11
N THR A 241 -3.71 -1.97 -4.55
CA THR A 241 -2.43 -2.04 -5.27
C THR A 241 -2.48 -3.01 -6.43
N VAL A 242 -3.13 -4.18 -6.29
CA VAL A 242 -3.19 -5.20 -7.35
C VAL A 242 -4.03 -4.77 -8.57
N LEU A 243 -4.81 -3.70 -8.44
CA LEU A 243 -5.53 -3.10 -9.58
C LEU A 243 -4.59 -2.36 -10.55
N PHE A 244 -3.34 -2.12 -10.19
CA PHE A 244 -2.36 -1.44 -11.03
C PHE A 244 -1.19 -2.36 -11.35
N VAL A 245 -0.14 -1.80 -11.97
CA VAL A 245 1.12 -2.49 -12.14
C VAL A 245 1.79 -2.75 -10.78
N ILE A 246 2.38 -3.92 -10.62
CA ILE A 246 2.99 -4.32 -9.34
C ILE A 246 4.52 -4.20 -9.38
N THR A 247 5.04 -3.67 -8.28
CA THR A 247 6.43 -3.83 -7.87
C THR A 247 6.46 -4.16 -6.38
N SER A 248 7.44 -4.93 -5.93
CA SER A 248 7.55 -5.37 -4.53
C SER A 248 7.52 -4.20 -3.53
N ARG A 249 8.11 -3.05 -3.85
CA ARG A 249 8.09 -1.85 -2.98
C ARG A 249 6.70 -1.32 -2.60
N TYR A 250 5.65 -1.75 -3.28
CA TYR A 250 4.30 -1.25 -3.03
C TYR A 250 3.67 -1.84 -1.75
N HIS A 251 4.22 -2.90 -1.17
CA HIS A 251 3.79 -3.42 0.12
C HIS A 251 4.38 -2.66 1.32
N TYR A 252 5.46 -1.88 1.15
CA TYR A 252 6.12 -1.16 2.25
C TYR A 252 5.18 -0.29 3.10
N PRO A 253 4.21 0.46 2.54
CA PRO A 253 3.27 1.22 3.35
C PRO A 253 2.42 0.37 4.31
N TYR A 254 2.34 -0.94 4.11
CA TYR A 254 1.55 -1.84 4.95
C TYR A 254 2.40 -2.61 5.98
N LEU A 255 3.72 -2.65 5.79
CA LEU A 255 4.62 -3.44 6.64
C LEU A 255 4.53 -3.07 8.11
N PHE A 256 4.30 -1.79 8.44
CA PHE A 256 4.16 -1.40 9.83
C PHE A 256 2.97 -2.11 10.52
N ALA A 257 1.83 -2.22 9.84
CA ALA A 257 0.67 -2.94 10.37
C ALA A 257 0.95 -4.44 10.46
N ILE A 258 1.56 -5.02 9.43
CA ILE A 258 1.99 -6.42 9.41
C ILE A 258 2.94 -6.70 10.59
N THR A 259 3.92 -5.82 10.84
CA THR A 259 4.92 -5.98 11.91
C THR A 259 4.28 -5.91 13.30
N ILE A 260 3.33 -4.99 13.53
CA ILE A 260 2.60 -4.90 14.80
C ILE A 260 1.89 -6.21 15.10
N TYR A 261 1.18 -6.77 14.14
CA TYR A 261 0.46 -8.03 14.34
C TYR A 261 1.38 -9.26 14.35
N ALA A 262 2.53 -9.20 13.69
CA ALA A 262 3.56 -10.22 13.80
C ALA A 262 4.15 -10.27 15.22
N ALA A 263 4.40 -9.11 15.85
CA ALA A 263 4.83 -9.04 17.24
C ALA A 263 3.79 -9.66 18.20
N ALA A 264 2.50 -9.37 17.99
CA ALA A 264 1.43 -10.01 18.75
C ALA A 264 1.34 -11.52 18.47
N GLY A 265 1.66 -11.96 17.26
CA GLY A 265 1.77 -13.36 16.87
C GLY A 265 2.92 -14.08 17.60
N LEU A 266 4.06 -13.42 17.72
CA LEU A 266 5.21 -13.93 18.48
C LEU A 266 4.85 -14.11 19.96
N ASP A 267 4.22 -13.10 20.58
CA ASP A 267 3.75 -13.22 21.97
C ASP A 267 2.80 -14.39 22.14
N ALA A 268 1.79 -14.52 21.27
CA ALA A 268 0.85 -15.65 21.30
C ALA A 268 1.57 -17.01 21.13
N PHE A 269 2.58 -17.09 20.28
CA PHE A 269 3.38 -18.29 20.08
C PHE A 269 4.14 -18.69 21.36
N ILE A 270 4.81 -17.72 21.99
CA ILE A 270 5.56 -17.94 23.24
C ILE A 270 4.61 -18.41 24.35
N GLN A 271 3.48 -17.72 24.54
CA GLN A 271 2.48 -18.08 25.57
C GLN A 271 1.93 -19.48 25.36
N ASN A 272 1.63 -19.88 24.14
CA ASN A 272 1.16 -21.21 23.82
C ASN A 272 2.21 -22.30 24.10
N LYS A 273 3.49 -22.00 23.85
CA LYS A 273 4.60 -22.91 24.14
C LYS A 273 4.79 -23.11 25.66
N LEU A 274 4.75 -22.02 26.43
CA LEU A 274 4.87 -22.05 27.90
C LEU A 274 3.71 -22.84 28.52
N ARG A 275 2.47 -22.62 28.09
CA ARG A 275 1.30 -23.37 28.57
C ARG A 275 1.38 -24.86 28.26
N LYS A 276 1.93 -25.24 27.12
CA LYS A 276 2.12 -26.69 26.79
C LYS A 276 3.16 -27.34 27.69
N ASN A 277 4.23 -26.62 28.04
CA ASN A 277 5.27 -27.12 28.90
C ASN A 277 4.78 -27.27 30.35
N SER A 278 4.01 -26.31 30.88
CA SER A 278 3.45 -26.39 32.23
C SER A 278 2.37 -27.46 32.39
N ARG A 279 1.79 -28.03 31.31
CA ARG A 279 0.86 -29.15 31.34
C ARG A 279 1.55 -30.53 31.26
N LYS A 280 2.84 -30.56 30.99
CA LYS A 280 3.64 -31.79 30.90
C LYS A 280 4.43 -32.08 32.17
N CYS A 281 4.53 -31.10 33.08
CA CYS A 281 4.99 -31.26 34.46
C CYS A 281 3.79 -31.46 35.38
#